data_b098720af8e7b16585b4ce13162f5d99
#
_entry.id   b098720af8e7b16585b4ce13162f5d99
#
_cell.length_a   1.000
_cell.length_b   1.000
_cell.length_c   1.000
_cell.angle_alpha   90.00
_cell.angle_beta   90.00
_cell.angle_gamma   90.00
#
_symmetry.space_group_name_H-M   'P 1'
#
loop_
_entity.id
_entity.type
_entity.pdbx_description
1 polymer ?
#
loop_
_entity_poly.entity_id
_entity_poly.type
_entity_poly.pdbx_seq_one_letter_code
_entity_poly.pdbx_strand_id
1 'polypeptide(L)'
;VTVQTDSRISGVGLGLRWEFIDELVDQLPEAIDFLEVSPENYMGRGGHFPALLARAAASYPIVTHGLTMSLGGVDALDPGYLRELRAFIHEVKSPWHSDHLCFGASAGRVIHDLLPIAFTDGAVDRVADRVNRAQDALGVRMAIENISFYMHPGKAQMSEAEFVARVCEKADCGLMLDVNNAYVNATNFKFDAKAWMDTVPLERVVQIHVAGHEWFDEGGDKVILDTHGADVPDPVFELLAYVLPRTGPVPVLLERDQAIPALAGLLTEIAKIKAICASA
;
A
#
# COMPACT_ATOMS: atom_id res chain seq x y z
N VAL A 1 -9.52 11.75 15.37
CA VAL A 1 -8.43 12.72 15.16
C VAL A 1 -8.04 12.64 13.69
N THR A 2 -8.20 13.75 12.95
CA THR A 2 -7.82 13.81 11.53
C THR A 2 -6.32 13.52 11.43
N VAL A 3 -5.94 12.54 10.63
CA VAL A 3 -4.53 12.26 10.34
C VAL A 3 -4.01 13.45 9.53
N GLN A 4 -3.09 14.22 10.09
CA GLN A 4 -2.43 15.27 9.33
C GLN A 4 -1.45 14.58 8.37
N THR A 5 -1.75 14.61 7.08
CA THR A 5 -0.78 14.23 6.04
C THR A 5 0.37 15.25 6.08
N ASP A 6 1.59 14.77 6.00
CA ASP A 6 2.75 15.65 5.89
C ASP A 6 2.67 16.40 4.55
N SER A 7 2.62 17.73 4.60
CA SER A 7 2.46 18.58 3.41
C SER A 7 3.59 18.44 2.36
N ARG A 8 4.65 17.69 2.68
CA ARG A 8 5.73 17.38 1.75
C ARG A 8 5.37 16.30 0.74
N ILE A 9 4.36 15.48 1.03
CA ILE A 9 3.89 14.39 0.16
C ILE A 9 2.50 14.76 -0.35
N SER A 10 2.40 14.99 -1.64
CA SER A 10 1.13 15.35 -2.30
C SER A 10 1.21 14.99 -3.79
N GLY A 11 0.09 15.06 -4.49
CA GLY A 11 0.02 14.79 -5.91
C GLY A 11 0.04 13.29 -6.25
N VAL A 12 0.67 12.93 -7.36
CA VAL A 12 0.69 11.56 -7.89
C VAL A 12 2.11 11.01 -7.91
N GLY A 13 2.31 9.93 -7.18
CA GLY A 13 3.58 9.23 -7.07
C GLY A 13 3.66 7.96 -7.90
N LEU A 14 4.84 7.35 -7.86
CA LEU A 14 5.16 6.08 -8.53
C LEU A 14 5.88 5.14 -7.57
N GLY A 15 5.45 3.87 -7.52
CA GLY A 15 6.18 2.81 -6.84
C GLY A 15 7.53 2.57 -7.54
N LEU A 16 8.65 2.82 -6.83
CA LEU A 16 9.99 2.72 -7.42
C LEU A 16 10.38 1.26 -7.62
N ARG A 17 10.75 0.90 -8.84
CA ARG A 17 11.21 -0.45 -9.20
C ARG A 17 12.59 -0.38 -9.88
N TRP A 18 13.35 -1.46 -9.76
CA TRP A 18 14.72 -1.53 -10.29
C TRP A 18 14.77 -1.47 -11.80
N GLU A 19 13.70 -1.89 -12.49
CA GLU A 19 13.60 -1.98 -13.93
C GLU A 19 13.69 -0.61 -14.62
N PHE A 20 13.31 0.46 -13.96
CA PHE A 20 13.32 1.81 -14.53
C PHE A 20 14.07 2.85 -13.69
N ILE A 21 14.68 2.47 -12.56
CA ILE A 21 15.32 3.44 -11.65
C ILE A 21 16.47 4.20 -12.32
N ASP A 22 17.27 3.54 -13.18
CA ASP A 22 18.34 4.19 -13.93
C ASP A 22 17.77 5.29 -14.84
N GLU A 23 16.76 4.97 -15.63
CA GLU A 23 16.09 5.91 -16.54
C GLU A 23 15.43 7.05 -15.76
N LEU A 24 14.77 6.74 -14.63
CA LEU A 24 14.10 7.74 -13.78
C LEU A 24 15.11 8.77 -13.23
N VAL A 25 16.27 8.34 -12.70
CA VAL A 25 17.24 9.27 -12.10
C VAL A 25 18.03 10.05 -13.15
N ASP A 26 18.05 9.61 -14.39
CA ASP A 26 18.68 10.34 -15.49
C ASP A 26 17.71 11.35 -16.13
N GLN A 27 16.40 11.04 -16.18
CA GLN A 27 15.39 11.93 -16.80
C GLN A 27 14.74 12.89 -15.80
N LEU A 28 14.57 12.46 -14.53
CA LEU A 28 13.89 13.21 -13.46
C LEU A 28 12.53 13.80 -13.90
N PRO A 29 11.56 12.96 -14.35
CA PRO A 29 10.31 13.46 -14.90
C PRO A 29 9.49 14.27 -13.89
N GLU A 30 9.17 15.52 -14.24
CA GLU A 30 8.35 16.44 -13.42
C GLU A 30 6.90 15.94 -13.22
N ALA A 31 6.47 14.94 -13.98
CA ALA A 31 5.15 14.35 -13.83
C ALA A 31 4.98 13.53 -12.55
N ILE A 32 6.09 13.09 -11.93
CA ILE A 32 6.10 12.32 -10.69
C ILE A 32 6.30 13.29 -9.52
N ASP A 33 5.39 13.28 -8.55
CA ASP A 33 5.45 14.20 -7.42
C ASP A 33 6.21 13.60 -6.20
N PHE A 34 6.19 12.27 -6.05
CA PHE A 34 6.91 11.53 -5.00
C PHE A 34 7.16 10.08 -5.43
N LEU A 35 8.01 9.38 -4.69
CA LEU A 35 8.27 7.96 -4.91
C LEU A 35 7.96 7.15 -3.67
N GLU A 36 7.50 5.91 -3.88
CA GLU A 36 7.36 4.92 -2.82
C GLU A 36 8.39 3.82 -3.00
N VAL A 37 8.98 3.39 -1.89
CA VAL A 37 10.00 2.35 -1.88
C VAL A 37 9.69 1.27 -0.84
N SER A 38 10.00 0.02 -1.18
CA SER A 38 9.99 -1.08 -0.23
C SER A 38 11.35 -1.17 0.46
N PRO A 39 11.45 -0.87 1.77
CA PRO A 39 12.71 -0.83 2.51
C PRO A 39 13.51 -2.12 2.40
N GLU A 40 12.85 -3.28 2.37
CA GLU A 40 13.46 -4.61 2.31
C GLU A 40 14.32 -4.82 1.05
N ASN A 41 14.04 -4.06 0.00
CA ASN A 41 14.83 -4.09 -1.23
C ASN A 41 16.18 -3.36 -1.09
N TYR A 42 16.35 -2.53 -0.05
CA TYR A 42 17.50 -1.63 0.11
C TYR A 42 18.23 -1.80 1.45
N MET A 43 17.53 -2.13 2.54
CA MET A 43 18.10 -2.29 3.88
C MET A 43 19.24 -3.32 3.90
N GLY A 44 20.35 -2.96 4.55
CA GLY A 44 21.52 -3.82 4.66
C GLY A 44 22.26 -4.09 3.35
N ARG A 45 21.91 -3.41 2.27
CA ARG A 45 22.52 -3.56 0.95
C ARG A 45 23.40 -2.37 0.59
N GLY A 46 24.42 -2.64 -0.22
CA GLY A 46 25.23 -1.63 -0.88
C GLY A 46 25.20 -1.80 -2.39
N GLY A 47 25.97 -0.98 -3.10
CA GLY A 47 26.16 -1.09 -4.54
C GLY A 47 25.21 -0.20 -5.35
N HIS A 48 24.85 -0.67 -6.56
CA HIS A 48 24.22 0.14 -7.59
C HIS A 48 22.85 0.70 -7.17
N PHE A 49 21.91 -0.16 -6.79
CA PHE A 49 20.54 0.27 -6.49
C PHE A 49 20.39 1.20 -5.28
N PRO A 50 21.07 0.98 -4.14
CA PRO A 50 21.08 1.97 -3.06
C PRO A 50 21.67 3.32 -3.48
N ALA A 51 22.70 3.35 -4.35
CA ALA A 51 23.23 4.60 -4.88
C ALA A 51 22.23 5.33 -5.78
N LEU A 52 21.46 4.60 -6.59
CA LEU A 52 20.38 5.19 -7.40
C LEU A 52 19.23 5.69 -6.54
N LEU A 53 18.85 4.94 -5.50
CA LEU A 53 17.86 5.42 -4.54
C LEU A 53 18.30 6.74 -3.88
N ALA A 54 19.56 6.86 -3.49
CA ALA A 54 20.07 8.11 -2.92
C ALA A 54 19.98 9.28 -3.93
N ARG A 55 20.23 9.03 -5.22
CA ARG A 55 20.03 10.03 -6.30
C ARG A 55 18.53 10.39 -6.44
N ALA A 56 17.66 9.40 -6.46
CA ALA A 56 16.20 9.63 -6.54
C ALA A 56 15.69 10.44 -5.34
N ALA A 57 16.11 10.09 -4.12
CA ALA A 57 15.72 10.78 -2.88
C ALA A 57 16.26 12.22 -2.78
N ALA A 58 17.28 12.58 -3.57
CA ALA A 58 17.76 13.96 -3.68
C ALA A 58 16.81 14.85 -4.51
N SER A 59 15.97 14.24 -5.37
CA SER A 59 15.07 14.94 -6.30
C SER A 59 13.60 14.77 -5.96
N TYR A 60 13.22 13.64 -5.35
CA TYR A 60 11.83 13.33 -5.02
C TYR A 60 11.67 13.09 -3.51
N PRO A 61 10.56 13.54 -2.91
CA PRO A 61 10.13 13.04 -1.61
C PRO A 61 9.91 11.52 -1.64
N ILE A 62 10.27 10.83 -0.57
CA ILE A 62 10.16 9.36 -0.48
C ILE A 62 9.15 9.00 0.62
N VAL A 63 8.29 8.03 0.34
CA VAL A 63 7.50 7.29 1.33
C VAL A 63 7.94 5.83 1.35
N THR A 64 7.71 5.15 2.48
CA THR A 64 8.11 3.75 2.65
C THR A 64 6.90 2.86 2.81
N HIS A 65 6.88 1.76 2.05
CA HIS A 65 5.88 0.71 2.11
C HIS A 65 6.55 -0.65 2.30
N GLY A 66 6.27 -1.31 3.45
CA GLY A 66 6.91 -2.55 3.88
C GLY A 66 6.24 -3.79 3.30
N LEU A 67 7.01 -4.87 3.23
CA LEU A 67 6.58 -6.15 2.66
C LEU A 67 6.50 -7.28 3.69
N THR A 68 7.17 -7.17 4.84
CA THR A 68 7.47 -8.37 5.65
C THR A 68 7.13 -8.25 7.12
N MET A 69 6.52 -7.16 7.59
CA MET A 69 6.20 -7.00 9.01
C MET A 69 5.15 -8.01 9.49
N SER A 70 4.31 -8.52 8.58
CA SER A 70 3.27 -9.52 8.90
C SER A 70 2.39 -9.07 10.07
N LEU A 71 1.64 -7.98 9.87
CA LEU A 71 0.82 -7.35 10.91
C LEU A 71 -0.21 -8.32 11.54
N GLY A 72 -0.69 -9.31 10.77
CA GLY A 72 -1.55 -10.40 11.25
C GLY A 72 -0.84 -11.54 11.96
N GLY A 73 0.50 -11.52 11.98
CA GLY A 73 1.32 -12.58 12.56
C GLY A 73 1.12 -12.77 14.07
N VAL A 74 1.49 -13.96 14.54
CA VAL A 74 1.45 -14.32 15.98
C VAL A 74 2.82 -14.28 16.63
N ASP A 75 3.90 -14.32 15.84
CA ASP A 75 5.27 -14.22 16.32
C ASP A 75 5.56 -12.79 16.82
N ALA A 76 6.51 -12.64 17.74
CA ALA A 76 6.98 -11.31 18.13
C ALA A 76 7.55 -10.55 16.93
N LEU A 77 7.37 -9.22 16.89
CA LEU A 77 8.08 -8.38 15.94
C LEU A 77 9.60 -8.51 16.15
N ASP A 78 10.35 -8.67 15.06
CA ASP A 78 11.81 -8.78 15.16
C ASP A 78 12.43 -7.41 15.47
N PRO A 79 13.09 -7.27 16.66
CA PRO A 79 13.74 -6.01 17.02
C PRO A 79 14.90 -5.62 16.10
N GLY A 80 15.52 -6.62 15.44
CA GLY A 80 16.59 -6.39 14.45
C GLY A 80 16.03 -5.68 13.22
N TYR A 81 15.01 -6.28 12.63
CA TYR A 81 14.29 -5.70 11.51
C TYR A 81 13.75 -4.29 11.81
N LEU A 82 13.09 -4.09 12.96
CA LEU A 82 12.57 -2.77 13.32
C LEU A 82 13.66 -1.70 13.48
N ARG A 83 14.85 -2.06 13.99
CA ARG A 83 15.99 -1.12 14.05
C ARG A 83 16.49 -0.72 12.66
N GLU A 84 16.65 -1.69 11.78
CA GLU A 84 17.09 -1.43 10.39
C GLU A 84 16.05 -0.61 9.63
N LEU A 85 14.78 -0.97 9.74
CA LEU A 85 13.67 -0.25 9.13
C LEU A 85 13.59 1.21 9.64
N ARG A 86 13.72 1.41 10.95
CA ARG A 86 13.77 2.76 11.53
C ARG A 86 14.92 3.59 10.94
N ALA A 87 16.12 3.00 10.85
CA ALA A 87 17.28 3.70 10.30
C ALA A 87 17.02 4.11 8.84
N PHE A 88 16.46 3.20 8.05
CA PHE A 88 16.12 3.46 6.65
C PHE A 88 15.04 4.55 6.50
N ILE A 89 13.95 4.48 7.26
CA ILE A 89 12.88 5.49 7.26
C ILE A 89 13.46 6.89 7.54
N HIS A 90 14.36 6.98 8.52
CA HIS A 90 15.01 8.25 8.86
C HIS A 90 16.00 8.72 7.78
N GLU A 91 16.72 7.81 7.14
CA GLU A 91 17.64 8.13 6.04
C GLU A 91 16.90 8.73 4.85
N VAL A 92 15.79 8.10 4.41
CA VAL A 92 14.99 8.59 3.29
C VAL A 92 13.99 9.68 3.71
N LYS A 93 13.89 9.97 5.01
CA LYS A 93 12.98 10.98 5.61
C LYS A 93 11.51 10.72 5.30
N SER A 94 11.10 9.46 5.27
CA SER A 94 9.70 9.09 5.07
C SER A 94 8.85 9.62 6.25
N PRO A 95 7.75 10.33 5.98
CA PRO A 95 6.91 10.89 7.04
C PRO A 95 6.00 9.86 7.72
N TRP A 96 5.76 8.74 7.08
CA TRP A 96 5.04 7.57 7.59
C TRP A 96 5.65 6.29 7.05
N HIS A 97 5.25 5.17 7.60
CA HIS A 97 5.53 3.84 7.07
C HIS A 97 4.21 3.08 6.92
N SER A 98 3.99 2.45 5.78
CA SER A 98 2.84 1.56 5.58
C SER A 98 3.27 0.12 5.47
N ASP A 99 2.39 -0.82 5.83
CA ASP A 99 2.59 -2.25 5.63
C ASP A 99 1.23 -2.95 5.48
N HIS A 100 1.23 -4.12 4.88
CA HIS A 100 0.03 -4.88 4.53
C HIS A 100 -0.69 -5.44 5.77
N LEU A 101 -2.01 -5.31 5.76
CA LEU A 101 -2.88 -5.93 6.77
C LEU A 101 -3.04 -7.43 6.50
N CYS A 102 -1.95 -8.16 6.58
CA CYS A 102 -1.84 -9.56 6.19
C CYS A 102 -1.13 -10.43 7.23
N PHE A 103 -1.24 -11.74 7.02
CA PHE A 103 -0.40 -12.75 7.63
C PHE A 103 0.65 -13.18 6.60
N GLY A 104 1.90 -12.79 6.77
CA GLY A 104 3.00 -13.02 5.82
C GLY A 104 4.21 -13.76 6.39
N ALA A 105 4.18 -14.14 7.70
CA ALA A 105 5.30 -14.85 8.32
C ALA A 105 4.85 -15.72 9.48
N SER A 106 5.54 -16.84 9.70
CA SER A 106 5.34 -17.73 10.86
C SER A 106 6.61 -18.50 11.19
N ALA A 107 6.91 -18.66 12.47
CA ALA A 107 8.06 -19.39 12.99
C ALA A 107 9.40 -18.95 12.35
N GLY A 108 9.57 -17.63 12.15
CA GLY A 108 10.76 -17.05 11.53
C GLY A 108 10.90 -17.29 10.02
N ARG A 109 9.85 -17.76 9.36
CA ARG A 109 9.81 -17.96 7.90
C ARG A 109 8.85 -16.96 7.28
N VAL A 110 9.31 -16.23 6.29
CA VAL A 110 8.48 -15.34 5.46
C VAL A 110 7.78 -16.18 4.40
N ILE A 111 6.48 -15.95 4.25
CA ILE A 111 5.67 -16.46 3.15
C ILE A 111 5.67 -15.34 2.10
N HIS A 112 6.09 -15.65 0.88
CA HIS A 112 6.09 -14.68 -0.21
C HIS A 112 4.69 -14.54 -0.81
N ASP A 113 3.70 -14.27 0.07
CA ASP A 113 2.31 -14.07 -0.30
C ASP A 113 1.59 -13.33 0.84
N LEU A 114 0.51 -12.61 0.50
CA LEU A 114 -0.30 -11.86 1.43
C LEU A 114 -1.52 -12.69 1.84
N LEU A 115 -1.42 -13.42 2.95
CA LEU A 115 -2.54 -14.23 3.43
C LEU A 115 -3.50 -13.40 4.29
N PRO A 116 -4.81 -13.57 4.13
CA PRO A 116 -5.79 -12.82 4.89
C PRO A 116 -5.79 -13.19 6.37
N ILE A 117 -6.17 -12.22 7.20
CA ILE A 117 -6.38 -12.38 8.64
C ILE A 117 -7.86 -12.72 8.89
N ALA A 118 -8.15 -13.60 9.85
CA ALA A 118 -9.53 -13.83 10.26
C ALA A 118 -10.13 -12.55 10.89
N PHE A 119 -11.26 -12.06 10.37
CA PHE A 119 -11.91 -10.83 10.82
C PHE A 119 -12.66 -11.07 12.13
N THR A 120 -11.91 -11.07 13.24
CA THR A 120 -12.42 -11.36 14.59
C THR A 120 -11.95 -10.29 15.59
N ASP A 121 -12.68 -10.16 16.72
CA ASP A 121 -12.31 -9.23 17.79
C ASP A 121 -10.87 -9.49 18.29
N GLY A 122 -10.50 -10.75 18.50
CA GLY A 122 -9.14 -11.11 18.93
C GLY A 122 -8.06 -10.77 17.92
N ALA A 123 -8.38 -10.78 16.62
CA ALA A 123 -7.45 -10.34 15.58
C ALA A 123 -7.31 -8.81 15.56
N VAL A 124 -8.40 -8.06 15.73
CA VAL A 124 -8.34 -6.59 15.91
C VAL A 124 -7.39 -6.23 17.05
N ASP A 125 -7.55 -6.89 18.22
CA ASP A 125 -6.72 -6.62 19.40
C ASP A 125 -5.25 -6.89 19.12
N ARG A 126 -4.94 -8.03 18.51
CA ARG A 126 -3.58 -8.43 18.20
C ARG A 126 -2.91 -7.52 17.18
N VAL A 127 -3.61 -7.21 16.08
CA VAL A 127 -3.06 -6.35 15.02
C VAL A 127 -2.83 -4.93 15.56
N ALA A 128 -3.78 -4.38 16.30
CA ALA A 128 -3.65 -3.05 16.89
C ALA A 128 -2.46 -2.97 17.88
N ASP A 129 -2.26 -3.98 18.73
CA ASP A 129 -1.09 -4.04 19.61
C ASP A 129 0.22 -4.08 18.82
N ARG A 130 0.27 -4.86 17.73
CA ARG A 130 1.47 -4.93 16.87
C ARG A 130 1.76 -3.63 16.16
N VAL A 131 0.74 -2.97 15.60
CA VAL A 131 0.88 -1.67 14.95
C VAL A 131 1.38 -0.63 15.95
N ASN A 132 0.83 -0.59 17.17
CA ASN A 132 1.29 0.34 18.21
C ASN A 132 2.76 0.11 18.59
N ARG A 133 3.16 -1.14 18.78
CA ARG A 133 4.58 -1.49 19.05
C ARG A 133 5.50 -1.12 17.91
N ALA A 134 5.05 -1.28 16.67
CA ALA A 134 5.82 -0.86 15.50
C ALA A 134 5.95 0.66 15.44
N GLN A 135 4.86 1.43 15.66
CA GLN A 135 4.90 2.90 15.73
C GLN A 135 5.89 3.38 16.80
N ASP A 136 5.85 2.79 18.00
CA ASP A 136 6.77 3.12 19.09
C ASP A 136 8.23 2.84 18.72
N ALA A 137 8.49 1.71 18.07
CA ALA A 137 9.84 1.32 17.67
C ALA A 137 10.38 2.16 16.50
N LEU A 138 9.54 2.44 15.51
CA LEU A 138 9.93 3.19 14.31
C LEU A 138 10.03 4.69 14.55
N GLY A 139 9.22 5.23 15.47
CA GLY A 139 9.15 6.66 15.77
C GLY A 139 8.45 7.48 14.69
N VAL A 140 7.69 6.82 13.80
CA VAL A 140 6.82 7.43 12.80
C VAL A 140 5.43 6.79 12.88
N ARG A 141 4.43 7.47 12.34
CA ARG A 141 3.09 6.92 12.23
C ARG A 141 3.06 5.81 11.19
N MET A 142 2.32 4.73 11.48
CA MET A 142 2.05 3.69 10.52
C MET A 142 0.71 3.88 9.82
N ALA A 143 0.63 3.35 8.59
CA ALA A 143 -0.61 3.10 7.88
C ALA A 143 -0.73 1.60 7.58
N ILE A 144 -1.92 1.05 7.71
CA ILE A 144 -2.22 -0.32 7.30
C ILE A 144 -2.86 -0.30 5.92
N GLU A 145 -2.51 -1.29 5.09
CA GLU A 145 -3.09 -1.42 3.76
C GLU A 145 -4.08 -2.58 3.69
N ASN A 146 -5.24 -2.36 3.06
CA ASN A 146 -6.17 -3.42 2.71
C ASN A 146 -5.62 -4.26 1.56
N ILE A 147 -5.56 -5.57 1.75
CA ILE A 147 -5.01 -6.52 0.78
C ILE A 147 -6.10 -7.17 -0.08
N SER A 148 -5.73 -7.65 -1.28
CA SER A 148 -6.53 -8.64 -2.00
C SER A 148 -6.40 -10.02 -1.34
N PHE A 149 -7.48 -10.82 -1.37
CA PHE A 149 -7.46 -12.20 -0.89
C PHE A 149 -8.41 -13.08 -1.68
N TYR A 150 -8.21 -14.41 -1.62
CA TYR A 150 -8.92 -15.38 -2.46
C TYR A 150 -9.64 -16.44 -1.65
N MET A 151 -9.56 -16.38 -0.34
CA MET A 151 -10.26 -17.25 0.59
C MET A 151 -10.51 -16.54 1.93
N HIS A 152 -11.56 -16.93 2.61
CA HIS A 152 -11.77 -16.49 3.99
C HIS A 152 -11.04 -17.42 4.96
N PRO A 153 -10.20 -16.89 5.88
CA PRO A 153 -9.45 -17.70 6.83
C PRO A 153 -10.31 -18.10 8.03
N GLY A 154 -11.40 -18.79 7.82
CA GLY A 154 -12.31 -19.24 8.86
C GLY A 154 -13.58 -18.39 8.99
N LYS A 155 -14.25 -18.48 10.16
CA LYS A 155 -15.51 -17.77 10.40
C LYS A 155 -15.25 -16.33 10.83
N ALA A 156 -15.70 -15.38 10.00
CA ALA A 156 -15.66 -13.96 10.32
C ALA A 156 -16.71 -13.59 11.38
N GLN A 157 -16.41 -12.63 12.24
CA GLN A 157 -17.32 -11.99 13.21
C GLN A 157 -17.79 -10.62 12.72
N MET A 158 -17.11 -10.05 11.73
CA MET A 158 -17.40 -8.76 11.13
C MET A 158 -16.99 -8.77 9.65
N SER A 159 -17.39 -7.76 8.90
CA SER A 159 -16.91 -7.55 7.52
C SER A 159 -15.44 -7.12 7.51
N GLU A 160 -14.78 -7.24 6.34
CA GLU A 160 -13.42 -6.71 6.14
C GLU A 160 -13.35 -5.21 6.44
N ALA A 161 -14.27 -4.42 5.90
CA ALA A 161 -14.30 -2.98 6.10
C ALA A 161 -14.43 -2.58 7.58
N GLU A 162 -15.29 -3.28 8.33
CA GLU A 162 -15.39 -3.09 9.79
C GLU A 162 -14.11 -3.50 10.52
N PHE A 163 -13.44 -4.58 10.06
CA PHE A 163 -12.17 -5.01 10.61
C PHE A 163 -11.08 -3.94 10.42
N VAL A 164 -10.94 -3.43 9.19
CA VAL A 164 -10.01 -2.34 8.87
C VAL A 164 -10.30 -1.11 9.73
N ALA A 165 -11.57 -0.67 9.81
CA ALA A 165 -11.98 0.49 10.60
C ALA A 165 -11.61 0.33 12.08
N ARG A 166 -11.91 -0.83 12.67
CA ARG A 166 -11.63 -1.11 14.08
C ARG A 166 -10.13 -1.21 14.40
N VAL A 167 -9.33 -1.75 13.47
CA VAL A 167 -7.88 -1.76 13.62
C VAL A 167 -7.32 -0.34 13.58
N CYS A 168 -7.72 0.47 12.59
CA CYS A 168 -7.29 1.86 12.46
C CYS A 168 -7.64 2.70 13.70
N GLU A 169 -8.87 2.54 14.21
CA GLU A 169 -9.33 3.23 15.42
C GLU A 169 -8.52 2.80 16.65
N LYS A 170 -8.38 1.48 16.86
CA LYS A 170 -7.74 0.93 18.07
C LYS A 170 -6.24 1.16 18.10
N ALA A 171 -5.56 1.12 16.95
CA ALA A 171 -4.13 1.39 16.83
C ALA A 171 -3.81 2.88 16.70
N ASP A 172 -4.82 3.74 16.51
CA ASP A 172 -4.67 5.14 16.12
C ASP A 172 -3.68 5.31 14.96
N CYS A 173 -3.79 4.46 13.93
CA CYS A 173 -2.96 4.47 12.74
C CYS A 173 -3.70 5.06 11.52
N GLY A 174 -2.95 5.29 10.44
CA GLY A 174 -3.48 5.67 9.13
C GLY A 174 -4.00 4.45 8.35
N LEU A 175 -4.70 4.74 7.26
CA LEU A 175 -5.10 3.80 6.24
C LEU A 175 -4.34 4.11 4.94
N MET A 176 -3.61 3.16 4.40
CA MET A 176 -3.21 3.10 3.00
C MET A 176 -4.37 2.42 2.28
N LEU A 177 -5.11 3.17 1.48
CA LEU A 177 -6.27 2.65 0.77
C LEU A 177 -5.85 2.17 -0.62
N ASP A 178 -5.83 0.86 -0.85
CA ASP A 178 -5.70 0.32 -2.19
C ASP A 178 -7.09 0.10 -2.81
N VAL A 179 -7.39 0.89 -3.86
CA VAL A 179 -8.69 0.82 -4.54
C VAL A 179 -8.77 -0.34 -5.52
N ASN A 180 -7.64 -0.85 -6.03
CA ASN A 180 -7.61 -2.06 -6.84
C ASN A 180 -7.93 -3.30 -5.99
N ASN A 181 -7.32 -3.43 -4.80
CA ASN A 181 -7.58 -4.52 -3.87
C ASN A 181 -9.06 -4.56 -3.43
N ALA A 182 -9.63 -3.39 -3.15
CA ALA A 182 -11.07 -3.28 -2.85
C ALA A 182 -11.93 -3.73 -4.04
N TYR A 183 -11.56 -3.36 -5.28
CA TYR A 183 -12.24 -3.79 -6.49
C TYR A 183 -12.12 -5.31 -6.73
N VAL A 184 -10.90 -5.86 -6.57
CA VAL A 184 -10.61 -7.30 -6.71
C VAL A 184 -11.47 -8.10 -5.73
N ASN A 185 -11.43 -7.75 -4.45
CA ASN A 185 -12.22 -8.42 -3.42
C ASN A 185 -13.73 -8.31 -3.69
N ALA A 186 -14.23 -7.10 -4.03
CA ALA A 186 -15.64 -6.88 -4.33
C ALA A 186 -16.13 -7.74 -5.50
N THR A 187 -15.32 -7.85 -6.54
CA THR A 187 -15.65 -8.65 -7.72
C THR A 187 -15.64 -10.15 -7.42
N ASN A 188 -14.60 -10.63 -6.73
CA ASN A 188 -14.45 -12.06 -6.42
C ASN A 188 -15.48 -12.53 -5.39
N PHE A 189 -15.76 -11.75 -4.36
CA PHE A 189 -16.70 -12.10 -3.28
C PHE A 189 -18.11 -11.54 -3.46
N LYS A 190 -18.39 -10.82 -4.58
CA LYS A 190 -19.73 -10.33 -4.97
C LYS A 190 -20.35 -9.35 -3.96
N PHE A 191 -19.57 -8.39 -3.49
CA PHE A 191 -20.08 -7.26 -2.70
C PHE A 191 -19.91 -5.92 -3.43
N ASP A 192 -20.49 -4.85 -2.90
CA ASP A 192 -20.39 -3.51 -3.46
C ASP A 192 -19.12 -2.80 -2.94
N ALA A 193 -18.16 -2.51 -3.86
CA ALA A 193 -16.92 -1.84 -3.52
C ALA A 193 -17.14 -0.42 -2.96
N LYS A 194 -18.15 0.32 -3.44
CA LYS A 194 -18.47 1.66 -2.92
C LYS A 194 -19.00 1.60 -1.50
N ALA A 195 -19.88 0.64 -1.21
CA ALA A 195 -20.38 0.41 0.16
C ALA A 195 -19.26 -0.01 1.11
N TRP A 196 -18.29 -0.80 0.63
CA TRP A 196 -17.08 -1.15 1.37
C TRP A 196 -16.26 0.13 1.68
N MET A 197 -16.02 0.98 0.68
CA MET A 197 -15.30 2.25 0.85
C MET A 197 -16.00 3.22 1.79
N ASP A 198 -17.34 3.27 1.78
CA ASP A 198 -18.10 4.12 2.70
C ASP A 198 -18.03 3.64 4.18
N THR A 199 -17.57 2.39 4.40
CA THR A 199 -17.46 1.80 5.73
C THR A 199 -16.08 2.00 6.35
N VAL A 200 -15.01 2.06 5.55
CA VAL A 200 -13.65 2.29 6.05
C VAL A 200 -13.45 3.74 6.49
N PRO A 201 -12.50 4.02 7.41
CA PRO A 201 -12.33 5.37 7.98
C PRO A 201 -11.58 6.27 6.98
N LEU A 202 -12.31 6.85 6.03
CA LEU A 202 -11.73 7.66 4.93
C LEU A 202 -10.97 8.90 5.45
N GLU A 203 -11.34 9.42 6.62
CA GLU A 203 -10.62 10.52 7.29
C GLU A 203 -9.24 10.11 7.83
N ARG A 204 -8.92 8.81 7.83
CA ARG A 204 -7.63 8.27 8.23
C ARG A 204 -6.76 7.87 7.05
N VAL A 205 -7.25 8.03 5.83
CA VAL A 205 -6.46 7.73 4.62
C VAL A 205 -5.27 8.69 4.53
N VAL A 206 -4.08 8.13 4.44
CA VAL A 206 -2.82 8.89 4.28
C VAL A 206 -2.34 8.88 2.85
N GLN A 207 -2.69 7.84 2.08
CA GLN A 207 -2.31 7.63 0.69
C GLN A 207 -3.30 6.65 0.05
N ILE A 208 -3.49 6.77 -1.27
CA ILE A 208 -4.29 5.84 -2.07
C ILE A 208 -3.37 5.14 -3.07
N HIS A 209 -3.44 3.80 -3.13
CA HIS A 209 -2.84 3.00 -4.20
C HIS A 209 -3.84 2.76 -5.33
N VAL A 210 -3.34 2.79 -6.56
CA VAL A 210 -4.02 2.33 -7.77
C VAL A 210 -3.11 1.40 -8.56
N ALA A 211 -3.65 0.28 -8.98
CA ALA A 211 -2.93 -0.75 -9.71
C ALA A 211 -3.84 -1.41 -10.75
N GLY A 212 -3.25 -2.23 -11.62
CA GLY A 212 -3.97 -3.08 -12.55
C GLY A 212 -4.03 -4.53 -12.08
N HIS A 213 -4.99 -5.27 -12.60
CA HIS A 213 -5.22 -6.68 -12.29
C HIS A 213 -5.46 -7.49 -13.55
N GLU A 214 -5.43 -8.82 -13.45
CA GLU A 214 -5.68 -9.71 -14.57
C GLU A 214 -6.85 -10.66 -14.30
N TRP A 215 -7.59 -10.97 -15.37
CA TRP A 215 -8.68 -11.94 -15.32
C TRP A 215 -8.17 -13.35 -15.64
N PHE A 216 -8.56 -14.29 -14.79
CA PHE A 216 -8.32 -15.71 -15.01
C PHE A 216 -9.66 -16.44 -15.18
N ASP A 217 -9.70 -17.37 -16.14
CA ASP A 217 -10.84 -18.25 -16.40
C ASP A 217 -10.37 -19.69 -16.21
N GLU A 218 -10.74 -20.30 -15.08
CA GLU A 218 -10.52 -21.72 -14.84
C GLU A 218 -11.86 -22.45 -14.86
N GLY A 219 -12.16 -23.09 -16.00
CA GLY A 219 -13.31 -23.99 -16.11
C GLY A 219 -14.69 -23.31 -16.06
N GLY A 220 -14.75 -22.00 -16.39
CA GLY A 220 -15.98 -21.21 -16.44
C GLY A 220 -16.21 -20.28 -15.25
N ASP A 221 -15.42 -20.38 -14.21
CA ASP A 221 -15.40 -19.39 -13.12
C ASP A 221 -14.33 -18.33 -13.41
N LYS A 222 -14.77 -17.08 -13.56
CA LYS A 222 -13.88 -15.94 -13.76
C LYS A 222 -13.48 -15.36 -12.42
N VAL A 223 -12.18 -15.28 -12.20
CA VAL A 223 -11.57 -14.70 -11.00
C VAL A 223 -10.62 -13.58 -11.41
N ILE A 224 -10.57 -12.52 -10.65
CA ILE A 224 -9.56 -11.47 -10.82
C ILE A 224 -8.38 -11.78 -9.90
N LEU A 225 -7.17 -11.75 -10.45
CA LEU A 225 -5.94 -11.80 -9.67
C LEU A 225 -5.30 -10.42 -9.63
N ASP A 226 -4.95 -10.00 -8.45
CA ASP A 226 -4.24 -8.79 -8.13
C ASP A 226 -2.76 -8.96 -8.47
N THR A 227 -2.41 -8.71 -9.72
CA THR A 227 -1.06 -8.94 -10.24
C THR A 227 -0.20 -7.67 -10.23
N HIS A 228 -0.83 -6.49 -10.17
CA HIS A 228 -0.16 -5.21 -10.44
C HIS A 228 0.68 -5.24 -11.74
N GLY A 229 0.29 -6.11 -12.68
CA GLY A 229 1.01 -6.38 -13.92
C GLY A 229 0.34 -5.81 -15.19
N ALA A 230 -0.89 -5.34 -15.08
CA ALA A 230 -1.66 -4.75 -16.17
C ALA A 230 -1.84 -3.23 -15.99
N ASP A 231 -2.30 -2.56 -17.04
CA ASP A 231 -2.72 -1.16 -16.95
C ASP A 231 -3.92 -1.02 -16.02
N VAL A 232 -4.01 0.11 -15.33
CA VAL A 232 -5.14 0.40 -14.43
C VAL A 232 -6.44 0.44 -15.24
N PRO A 233 -7.43 -0.42 -14.96
CA PRO A 233 -8.66 -0.48 -15.71
C PRO A 233 -9.67 0.62 -15.28
N ASP A 234 -10.58 0.98 -16.19
CA ASP A 234 -11.58 2.03 -15.95
C ASP A 234 -12.37 1.85 -14.63
N PRO A 235 -12.82 0.65 -14.21
CA PRO A 235 -13.54 0.51 -12.95
C PRO A 235 -12.72 0.91 -11.71
N VAL A 236 -11.39 0.73 -11.73
CA VAL A 236 -10.50 1.19 -10.65
C VAL A 236 -10.38 2.71 -10.67
N PHE A 237 -10.28 3.33 -11.84
CA PHE A 237 -10.33 4.79 -11.98
C PHE A 237 -11.69 5.37 -11.52
N GLU A 238 -12.80 4.69 -11.76
CA GLU A 238 -14.12 5.08 -11.27
C GLU A 238 -14.19 5.04 -9.74
N LEU A 239 -13.58 4.03 -9.09
CA LEU A 239 -13.50 3.97 -7.64
C LEU A 239 -12.56 5.05 -7.07
N LEU A 240 -11.45 5.34 -7.73
CA LEU A 240 -10.58 6.45 -7.36
C LEU A 240 -11.36 7.78 -7.40
N ALA A 241 -12.05 8.08 -8.49
CA ALA A 241 -12.89 9.27 -8.63
C ALA A 241 -14.01 9.32 -7.58
N TYR A 242 -14.54 8.16 -7.16
CA TYR A 242 -15.55 8.06 -6.11
C TYR A 242 -14.99 8.41 -4.72
N VAL A 243 -13.78 7.95 -4.40
CA VAL A 243 -13.24 8.07 -3.03
C VAL A 243 -12.56 9.41 -2.79
N LEU A 244 -11.89 10.01 -3.78
CA LEU A 244 -11.13 11.26 -3.63
C LEU A 244 -11.90 12.42 -2.97
N PRO A 245 -13.15 12.75 -3.35
CA PRO A 245 -13.89 13.82 -2.70
C PRO A 245 -14.22 13.53 -1.22
N ARG A 246 -14.07 12.29 -0.78
CA ARG A 246 -14.41 11.81 0.57
C ARG A 246 -13.19 11.74 1.49
N THR A 247 -12.01 11.47 0.93
CA THR A 247 -10.75 11.47 1.70
C THR A 247 -10.19 12.88 1.91
N GLY A 248 -10.57 13.83 1.05
CA GLY A 248 -9.87 15.09 0.90
C GLY A 248 -8.55 14.93 0.14
N PRO A 249 -7.69 15.95 0.13
CA PRO A 249 -6.46 15.94 -0.66
C PRO A 249 -5.43 15.00 -0.03
N VAL A 250 -5.34 13.78 -0.57
CA VAL A 250 -4.35 12.77 -0.19
C VAL A 250 -3.49 12.39 -1.41
N PRO A 251 -2.22 12.00 -1.23
CA PRO A 251 -1.39 11.53 -2.33
C PRO A 251 -1.93 10.24 -2.93
N VAL A 252 -1.81 10.09 -4.25
CA VAL A 252 -2.19 8.88 -4.99
C VAL A 252 -0.94 8.26 -5.60
N LEU A 253 -0.78 6.96 -5.52
CA LEU A 253 0.36 6.23 -6.07
C LEU A 253 -0.08 5.27 -7.16
N LEU A 254 0.63 5.29 -8.29
CA LEU A 254 0.59 4.21 -9.27
C LEU A 254 1.52 3.09 -8.83
N GLU A 255 0.96 1.89 -8.64
CA GLU A 255 1.75 0.71 -8.34
C GLU A 255 1.82 -0.25 -9.54
N ARG A 256 3.03 -0.74 -9.84
CA ARG A 256 3.29 -1.71 -10.90
C ARG A 256 4.40 -2.66 -10.43
N ASP A 257 4.07 -3.95 -10.26
CA ASP A 257 4.97 -4.96 -9.69
C ASP A 257 5.43 -6.00 -10.70
N GLN A 258 4.61 -6.24 -11.71
CA GLN A 258 4.90 -7.23 -12.76
C GLN A 258 4.73 -6.60 -14.13
N ALA A 259 5.30 -7.24 -15.14
CA ALA A 259 5.23 -6.77 -16.53
C ALA A 259 5.47 -5.25 -16.66
N ILE A 260 6.47 -4.74 -15.92
CA ILE A 260 6.75 -3.31 -15.80
C ILE A 260 7.08 -2.73 -17.17
N PRO A 261 6.28 -1.76 -17.68
CA PRO A 261 6.53 -1.15 -18.97
C PRO A 261 7.70 -0.16 -18.89
N ALA A 262 8.15 0.36 -20.03
CA ALA A 262 9.07 1.48 -20.07
C ALA A 262 8.49 2.69 -19.31
N LEU A 263 9.37 3.53 -18.74
CA LEU A 263 8.98 4.69 -17.92
C LEU A 263 7.93 5.58 -18.61
N ALA A 264 8.03 5.78 -19.93
CA ALA A 264 7.04 6.55 -20.71
C ALA A 264 5.60 5.99 -20.62
N GLY A 265 5.45 4.66 -20.53
CA GLY A 265 4.16 4.02 -20.31
C GLY A 265 3.58 4.37 -18.94
N LEU A 266 4.39 4.26 -17.88
CA LEU A 266 4.01 4.64 -16.52
C LEU A 266 3.63 6.12 -16.42
N LEU A 267 4.37 7.01 -17.09
CA LEU A 267 4.04 8.44 -17.13
C LEU A 267 2.69 8.71 -17.81
N THR A 268 2.28 7.89 -18.76
CA THR A 268 0.96 7.98 -19.39
C THR A 268 -0.16 7.64 -18.41
N GLU A 269 0.01 6.61 -17.58
CA GLU A 269 -0.95 6.26 -16.53
C GLU A 269 -0.99 7.33 -15.42
N ILE A 270 0.17 7.83 -15.00
CA ILE A 270 0.27 8.95 -14.04
C ILE A 270 -0.52 10.18 -14.54
N ALA A 271 -0.42 10.50 -15.83
CA ALA A 271 -1.18 11.62 -16.41
C ALA A 271 -2.70 11.41 -16.32
N LYS A 272 -3.19 10.18 -16.49
CA LYS A 272 -4.61 9.85 -16.29
C LYS A 272 -5.03 10.02 -14.83
N ILE A 273 -4.22 9.53 -13.88
CA ILE A 273 -4.48 9.69 -12.45
C ILE A 273 -4.51 11.19 -12.08
N LYS A 274 -3.54 11.97 -12.55
CA LYS A 274 -3.51 13.43 -12.31
C LYS A 274 -4.78 14.13 -12.85
N ALA A 275 -5.28 13.72 -14.02
CA ALA A 275 -6.52 14.28 -14.57
C ALA A 275 -7.74 13.97 -13.68
N ILE A 276 -7.81 12.77 -13.10
CA ILE A 276 -8.87 12.39 -12.16
C ILE A 276 -8.74 13.20 -10.87
N CYS A 277 -7.54 13.29 -10.28
CA CYS A 277 -7.30 14.07 -9.07
C CYS A 277 -7.65 15.55 -9.24
N ALA A 278 -7.42 16.13 -10.42
CA ALA A 278 -7.75 17.51 -10.72
C ALA A 278 -9.25 17.77 -10.91
N SER A 279 -10.04 16.72 -11.12
CA SER A 279 -11.49 16.78 -11.36
C SER A 279 -12.32 16.46 -10.12
N ALA A 280 -11.71 15.95 -9.06
CA ALA A 280 -12.34 15.57 -7.80
C ALA A 280 -12.32 16.71 -6.79
#